data_e4c63a5b69a4940a542eee92f627942e
#
_entry.id   e4c63a5b69a4940a542eee92f627942e
#
_cell.length_a   1.000
_cell.length_b   1.000
_cell.length_c   1.000
_cell.angle_alpha   90.00
_cell.angle_beta   90.00
_cell.angle_gamma   90.00
#
_symmetry.space_group_name_H-M   'P 1'
#
loop_
_entity.id
_entity.type
_entity.pdbx_description
1 polymer ?
#
loop_
_entity_poly.entity_id
_entity_poly.type
_entity_poly.pdbx_seq_one_letter_code
_entity_poly.pdbx_strand_id
1 'polypeptide(L)'
;MRNIRLYTLLALLLMAGGVMQAQITCWDGSVAEAYAGGDGTTGNPYQIATAEQLALLAQQTNTGSGGNACYILTDSICLNGSEGYSWQPIGTEEYAFTGCFDGNQFTIKDMYITNAGFSGLFGNTLNATVRNVRVTEAMDNNVNPQGADGLVVGKATNTNIINCVSMGLMNGIASKQGGIVGHFIVDTPEADTIFLKDCVNHVNLYGMLYAGGIAGYSEITNGVMSIEHCVNLGNITNGVMCGGIVGAGSFSIRYCDNYGMVSSNSISGGIVGQRDDFGEIVFCTNHDKASIQGEIAGGIAGAARQTKIAMCANRAKVTAQGDSNDWICAGGIAGADGKISNCYNRGDVECLVLYGQPEVVQMGGITGTGGNVVNVYNTGAIIPPENPHTNNAWYGIIAAGLSDDPTVDNWYWFGEYDINPYGFDWPYYLVPGSCAFNEGASATTWILDEAQYGTTDLTEALNLGAMNECIWKEDEDLTNDGFPVFGAMPPVGLAEQETQLFDVYPNPTNGILFVETRRATSLPAANEYRITNLLGQTLQSGRVGGEMHQIDVSGLPSGMYLLNLDGATVKFVVK
;
A
#
# COMPACT_ATOMS: atom_id res chain seq x y z
N MET A 1 5.20 49.24 27.17
CA MET A 1 5.26 48.51 28.46
C MET A 1 3.96 47.80 28.86
N ARG A 2 2.83 48.05 28.20
CA ARG A 2 1.53 47.42 28.55
C ARG A 2 1.30 46.09 27.86
N ASN A 3 1.94 45.84 26.70
CA ASN A 3 1.78 44.61 25.92
C ASN A 3 2.71 43.45 26.36
N ILE A 4 3.79 43.73 27.08
CA ILE A 4 4.72 42.69 27.56
C ILE A 4 4.13 41.95 28.77
N ARG A 5 3.30 42.61 29.58
CA ARG A 5 2.64 41.97 30.73
C ARG A 5 1.50 41.02 30.34
N LEU A 6 0.90 41.21 29.16
CA LEU A 6 -0.18 40.33 28.67
C LEU A 6 0.37 39.02 28.16
N TYR A 7 1.51 39.05 27.48
CA TYR A 7 2.15 37.80 26.97
C TYR A 7 2.81 36.96 28.07
N THR A 8 3.31 37.60 29.14
CA THR A 8 3.82 36.87 30.31
C THR A 8 2.70 36.25 31.14
N LEU A 9 1.52 36.87 31.22
CA LEU A 9 0.38 36.27 31.91
C LEU A 9 -0.23 35.10 31.09
N LEU A 10 -0.25 35.21 29.75
CA LEU A 10 -0.73 34.13 28.87
C LEU A 10 0.24 32.94 28.89
N ALA A 11 1.56 33.18 28.92
CA ALA A 11 2.56 32.14 29.05
C ALA A 11 2.52 31.45 30.43
N LEU A 12 2.21 32.16 31.50
CA LEU A 12 2.03 31.55 32.84
C LEU A 12 0.71 30.77 32.96
N LEU A 13 -0.36 31.18 32.27
CA LEU A 13 -1.61 30.39 32.23
C LEU A 13 -1.45 29.11 31.38
N LEU A 14 -0.65 29.13 30.34
CA LEU A 14 -0.32 27.93 29.54
C LEU A 14 0.59 26.95 30.30
N MET A 15 1.36 27.42 31.28
CA MET A 15 2.17 26.55 32.15
C MET A 15 1.42 25.98 33.35
N ALA A 16 0.25 26.53 33.71
CA ALA A 16 -0.57 26.05 34.83
C ALA A 16 -1.67 25.06 34.40
N GLY A 17 -1.90 24.92 33.11
CA GLY A 17 -2.74 23.87 32.52
C GLY A 17 -1.89 22.65 32.12
N GLY A 18 -1.10 22.13 33.05
CA GLY A 18 -0.53 20.80 32.90
C GLY A 18 -1.69 19.82 32.78
N VAL A 19 -2.05 19.46 31.57
CA VAL A 19 -2.78 18.20 31.32
C VAL A 19 -1.90 17.16 32.01
N MET A 20 -2.36 16.63 33.17
CA MET A 20 -1.78 15.38 33.69
C MET A 20 -2.07 14.35 32.63
N GLN A 21 -1.10 14.21 31.70
CA GLN A 21 -1.08 13.06 30.83
C GLN A 21 -0.94 11.88 31.79
N ALA A 22 -1.99 11.08 31.92
CA ALA A 22 -1.94 9.90 32.77
C ALA A 22 -0.69 9.12 32.32
N GLN A 23 0.23 8.91 33.25
CA GLN A 23 1.47 8.19 32.95
C GLN A 23 1.04 6.77 32.62
N ILE A 24 1.18 6.39 31.35
CA ILE A 24 0.86 5.02 30.92
C ILE A 24 1.76 4.09 31.72
N THR A 25 1.17 3.25 32.56
CA THR A 25 1.91 2.21 33.30
C THR A 25 2.28 1.12 32.30
N CYS A 26 3.57 0.84 32.16
CA CYS A 26 4.02 -0.24 31.30
C CYS A 26 3.85 -1.60 31.99
N TRP A 27 3.72 -2.63 31.17
CA TRP A 27 3.52 -4.02 31.57
C TRP A 27 4.59 -4.51 32.56
N ASP A 28 4.15 -5.16 33.61
CA ASP A 28 5.02 -5.76 34.63
C ASP A 28 5.22 -7.28 34.47
N GLY A 29 4.72 -7.87 33.37
CA GLY A 29 4.79 -9.30 33.09
C GLY A 29 3.61 -10.10 33.66
N SER A 30 2.70 -9.49 34.40
CA SER A 30 1.54 -10.18 34.98
C SER A 30 0.40 -10.34 33.95
N VAL A 31 -0.57 -11.19 34.29
CA VAL A 31 -1.76 -11.48 33.49
C VAL A 31 -2.99 -11.12 34.33
N ALA A 32 -3.93 -10.39 33.76
CA ALA A 32 -5.16 -10.04 34.44
C ALA A 32 -6.07 -11.25 34.66
N GLU A 33 -6.93 -11.19 35.66
CA GLU A 33 -7.94 -12.23 35.93
C GLU A 33 -9.19 -12.06 35.03
N ALA A 34 -9.48 -10.84 34.55
CA ALA A 34 -10.63 -10.53 33.73
C ALA A 34 -10.38 -9.31 32.84
N TYR A 35 -11.17 -9.15 31.80
CA TYR A 35 -11.25 -7.95 30.97
C TYR A 35 -11.94 -6.81 31.71
N ALA A 36 -11.75 -5.55 31.24
CA ALA A 36 -12.35 -4.36 31.85
C ALA A 36 -13.89 -4.33 31.72
N GLY A 37 -14.45 -5.04 30.76
CA GLY A 37 -15.88 -5.13 30.51
C GLY A 37 -16.19 -5.89 29.22
N GLY A 38 -17.46 -5.84 28.80
CA GLY A 38 -17.96 -6.54 27.62
C GLY A 38 -18.29 -8.01 27.87
N ASP A 39 -18.90 -8.63 26.88
CA ASP A 39 -19.27 -10.07 26.90
C ASP A 39 -18.68 -10.84 25.71
N GLY A 40 -17.84 -10.16 24.89
CA GLY A 40 -17.16 -10.75 23.75
C GLY A 40 -18.00 -10.87 22.49
N THR A 41 -19.23 -10.37 22.49
CA THR A 41 -20.05 -10.29 21.27
C THR A 41 -19.61 -9.12 20.39
N THR A 42 -20.02 -9.13 19.13
CA THR A 42 -19.76 -8.00 18.20
C THR A 42 -20.40 -6.70 18.68
N GLY A 43 -21.56 -6.77 19.36
CA GLY A 43 -22.25 -5.60 19.89
C GLY A 43 -21.72 -5.11 21.24
N ASN A 44 -20.96 -5.94 21.98
CA ASN A 44 -20.39 -5.64 23.28
C ASN A 44 -19.04 -6.39 23.46
N PRO A 45 -17.99 -6.01 22.71
CA PRO A 45 -16.72 -6.71 22.73
C PRO A 45 -16.04 -6.65 24.10
N TYR A 46 -15.21 -7.61 24.44
CA TYR A 46 -14.36 -7.54 25.61
C TYR A 46 -13.45 -6.32 25.55
N GLN A 47 -13.45 -5.53 26.63
CA GLN A 47 -12.71 -4.29 26.74
C GLN A 47 -11.32 -4.54 27.34
N ILE A 48 -10.29 -4.06 26.64
CA ILE A 48 -8.88 -4.19 27.04
C ILE A 48 -8.34 -2.77 27.28
N ALA A 49 -8.06 -2.44 28.54
CA ALA A 49 -7.55 -1.15 28.97
C ALA A 49 -6.10 -1.20 29.45
N THR A 50 -5.54 -2.40 29.71
CA THR A 50 -4.20 -2.58 30.27
C THR A 50 -3.42 -3.67 29.56
N ALA A 51 -2.11 -3.68 29.75
CA ALA A 51 -1.21 -4.69 29.17
C ALA A 51 -1.48 -6.09 29.76
N GLU A 52 -1.85 -6.17 31.03
CA GLU A 52 -2.20 -7.43 31.70
C GLU A 52 -3.46 -8.06 31.10
N GLN A 53 -4.43 -7.24 30.66
CA GLN A 53 -5.62 -7.72 29.96
C GLN A 53 -5.31 -8.14 28.51
N LEU A 54 -4.39 -7.47 27.85
CA LEU A 54 -3.88 -7.91 26.54
C LEU A 54 -3.10 -9.25 26.68
N ALA A 55 -2.32 -9.40 27.75
CA ALA A 55 -1.63 -10.65 28.09
C ALA A 55 -2.63 -11.78 28.44
N LEU A 56 -3.78 -11.47 29.05
CA LEU A 56 -4.86 -12.43 29.27
C LEU A 56 -5.41 -12.96 27.94
N LEU A 57 -5.64 -12.08 26.95
CA LEU A 57 -6.04 -12.50 25.61
C LEU A 57 -5.00 -13.43 24.96
N ALA A 58 -3.71 -13.07 25.05
CA ALA A 58 -2.64 -13.91 24.54
C ALA A 58 -2.62 -15.29 25.23
N GLN A 59 -2.69 -15.33 26.56
CA GLN A 59 -2.71 -16.57 27.32
C GLN A 59 -3.92 -17.45 26.96
N GLN A 60 -5.12 -16.89 26.94
CA GLN A 60 -6.34 -17.63 26.61
C GLN A 60 -6.32 -18.18 25.19
N THR A 61 -5.88 -17.37 24.22
CA THR A 61 -5.76 -17.82 22.84
C THR A 61 -4.73 -18.94 22.72
N ASN A 62 -3.53 -18.74 23.27
CA ASN A 62 -2.41 -19.66 23.13
C ASN A 62 -2.60 -21.00 23.85
N THR A 63 -3.58 -21.10 24.76
CA THR A 63 -3.98 -22.33 25.43
C THR A 63 -5.28 -22.94 24.90
N GLY A 64 -5.87 -22.35 23.86
CA GLY A 64 -7.13 -22.80 23.26
C GLY A 64 -8.38 -22.54 24.13
N SER A 65 -8.27 -21.70 25.17
CA SER A 65 -9.40 -21.37 26.05
C SER A 65 -10.13 -20.07 25.66
N GLY A 66 -9.69 -19.36 24.60
CA GLY A 66 -10.26 -18.11 24.11
C GLY A 66 -9.79 -17.76 22.71
N GLY A 67 -9.86 -16.48 22.34
CA GLY A 67 -9.39 -15.97 21.04
C GLY A 67 -10.39 -16.05 19.89
N ASN A 68 -11.64 -16.41 20.17
CA ASN A 68 -12.73 -16.52 19.17
C ASN A 68 -13.86 -15.49 19.38
N ALA A 69 -13.68 -14.56 20.31
CA ALA A 69 -14.60 -13.48 20.62
C ALA A 69 -14.18 -12.16 19.97
N CYS A 70 -14.96 -11.10 20.17
CA CYS A 70 -14.60 -9.75 19.80
C CYS A 70 -13.95 -9.00 20.97
N TYR A 71 -12.89 -8.26 20.65
CA TYR A 71 -12.08 -7.48 21.61
C TYR A 71 -11.88 -6.07 21.09
N ILE A 72 -11.84 -5.10 22.02
CA ILE A 72 -11.62 -3.70 21.69
C ILE A 72 -10.67 -3.05 22.71
N LEU A 73 -9.70 -2.28 22.21
CA LEU A 73 -8.90 -1.44 23.10
C LEU A 73 -9.73 -0.24 23.59
N THR A 74 -9.60 0.08 24.85
CA THR A 74 -10.22 1.26 25.48
C THR A 74 -9.19 2.24 26.02
N ASP A 75 -7.90 1.90 25.96
CA ASP A 75 -6.76 2.77 26.29
C ASP A 75 -5.51 2.31 25.52
N SER A 76 -4.49 3.18 25.48
CA SER A 76 -3.18 2.86 24.93
C SER A 76 -2.37 1.96 25.89
N ILE A 77 -1.61 1.04 25.34
CA ILE A 77 -0.91 0.00 26.08
C ILE A 77 0.60 0.15 25.89
N CYS A 78 1.37 0.03 26.99
CA CYS A 78 2.83 -0.05 27.00
C CYS A 78 3.28 -1.47 27.40
N LEU A 79 4.00 -2.16 26.50
CA LEU A 79 4.47 -3.55 26.73
C LEU A 79 5.86 -3.65 27.34
N ASN A 80 6.48 -2.53 27.72
CA ASN A 80 7.76 -2.48 28.46
C ASN A 80 8.93 -3.20 27.74
N GLY A 81 9.12 -2.92 26.47
CA GLY A 81 9.96 -3.60 25.50
C GLY A 81 11.41 -3.88 25.92
N SER A 82 11.66 -5.00 26.57
CA SER A 82 12.99 -5.47 26.95
C SER A 82 13.06 -7.00 26.98
N GLU A 83 14.28 -7.56 27.05
CA GLU A 83 14.47 -9.02 27.12
C GLU A 83 13.73 -9.66 28.31
N GLY A 84 13.56 -8.92 29.40
CA GLY A 84 12.82 -9.40 30.59
C GLY A 84 11.30 -9.42 30.40
N TYR A 85 10.78 -8.74 29.39
CA TYR A 85 9.35 -8.60 29.11
C TYR A 85 9.06 -8.88 27.62
N SER A 86 9.56 -10.01 27.14
CA SER A 86 9.31 -10.44 25.75
C SER A 86 7.83 -10.75 25.57
N TRP A 87 7.21 -10.08 24.60
CA TRP A 87 5.82 -10.32 24.22
C TRP A 87 5.65 -11.71 23.62
N GLN A 88 4.63 -12.42 24.09
CA GLN A 88 4.20 -13.67 23.47
C GLN A 88 3.08 -13.36 22.48
N PRO A 89 3.30 -13.51 21.17
CA PRO A 89 2.29 -13.21 20.16
C PRO A 89 0.95 -13.91 20.42
N ILE A 90 -0.14 -13.22 20.15
CA ILE A 90 -1.50 -13.78 20.28
C ILE A 90 -1.74 -14.77 19.14
N GLY A 91 -2.01 -16.02 19.47
CA GLY A 91 -2.20 -17.12 18.52
C GLY A 91 -0.91 -17.83 18.15
N THR A 92 -0.96 -19.15 18.24
CA THR A 92 0.10 -20.10 17.87
C THR A 92 -0.29 -20.89 16.62
N GLU A 93 0.57 -21.78 16.14
CA GLU A 93 0.22 -22.66 15.03
C GLU A 93 -0.90 -23.64 15.39
N GLU A 94 -0.96 -24.07 16.65
CA GLU A 94 -2.00 -24.98 17.16
C GLU A 94 -3.30 -24.24 17.50
N TYR A 95 -3.21 -23.03 18.05
CA TYR A 95 -4.33 -22.22 18.52
C TYR A 95 -4.28 -20.81 17.90
N ALA A 96 -4.83 -20.68 16.70
CA ALA A 96 -4.89 -19.39 16.03
C ALA A 96 -5.94 -18.48 16.68
N PHE A 97 -5.73 -17.16 16.61
CA PHE A 97 -6.76 -16.20 16.91
C PHE A 97 -7.82 -16.21 15.79
N THR A 98 -9.10 -16.40 16.16
CA THR A 98 -10.20 -16.54 15.20
C THR A 98 -11.31 -15.50 15.39
N GLY A 99 -11.10 -14.54 16.27
CA GLY A 99 -12.07 -13.50 16.64
C GLY A 99 -11.95 -12.21 15.86
N CYS A 100 -12.51 -11.14 16.41
CA CYS A 100 -12.29 -9.80 15.93
C CYS A 100 -11.57 -8.95 16.99
N PHE A 101 -10.56 -8.20 16.55
CA PHE A 101 -9.80 -7.29 17.39
C PHE A 101 -9.84 -5.88 16.79
N ASP A 102 -10.30 -4.92 17.56
CA ASP A 102 -10.35 -3.51 17.22
C ASP A 102 -9.40 -2.72 18.13
N GLY A 103 -8.32 -2.21 17.55
CA GLY A 103 -7.39 -1.33 18.25
C GLY A 103 -7.98 0.05 18.58
N ASN A 104 -9.14 0.39 18.00
CA ASN A 104 -9.89 1.62 18.27
C ASN A 104 -9.00 2.88 18.23
N GLN A 105 -7.99 2.89 17.34
CA GLN A 105 -6.99 3.95 17.19
C GLN A 105 -6.03 4.15 18.40
N PHE A 106 -6.16 3.37 19.46
CA PHE A 106 -5.19 3.36 20.54
C PHE A 106 -3.86 2.73 20.11
N THR A 107 -2.81 3.09 20.82
CA THR A 107 -1.45 2.65 20.50
C THR A 107 -1.01 1.52 21.42
N ILE A 108 -0.43 0.49 20.86
CA ILE A 108 0.35 -0.53 21.57
C ILE A 108 1.82 -0.23 21.30
N LYS A 109 2.56 0.12 22.34
CA LYS A 109 3.96 0.54 22.22
C LYS A 109 4.92 -0.33 23.02
N ASP A 110 6.21 -0.20 22.70
CA ASP A 110 7.29 -0.91 23.39
C ASP A 110 7.11 -2.44 23.37
N MET A 111 6.71 -3.01 22.24
CA MET A 111 6.63 -4.44 22.05
C MET A 111 8.01 -5.00 21.72
N TYR A 112 8.49 -5.98 22.49
CA TYR A 112 9.75 -6.69 22.25
C TYR A 112 9.47 -8.17 22.02
N ILE A 113 9.94 -8.72 20.90
CA ILE A 113 9.71 -10.13 20.54
C ILE A 113 11.03 -10.84 20.30
N THR A 114 11.14 -12.08 20.82
CA THR A 114 12.22 -13.01 20.55
C THR A 114 11.68 -14.44 20.48
N ASN A 115 12.30 -15.29 19.67
CA ASN A 115 12.01 -16.73 19.61
C ASN A 115 10.52 -17.10 19.37
N ALA A 116 9.82 -16.36 18.57
CA ALA A 116 8.46 -16.69 18.16
C ALA A 116 8.45 -17.59 16.90
N GLY A 117 7.48 -18.45 16.78
CA GLY A 117 7.22 -19.20 15.54
C GLY A 117 6.76 -18.26 14.42
N PHE A 118 5.82 -17.38 14.78
CA PHE A 118 5.37 -16.24 13.99
C PHE A 118 5.41 -15.00 14.88
N SER A 119 5.99 -13.92 14.39
CA SER A 119 6.26 -12.72 15.18
C SER A 119 5.29 -11.58 14.84
N GLY A 120 4.80 -10.90 15.88
CA GLY A 120 3.89 -9.76 15.78
C GLY A 120 3.08 -9.57 17.07
N LEU A 121 2.18 -8.59 17.05
CA LEU A 121 1.13 -8.50 18.08
C LEU A 121 0.32 -9.80 18.09
N PHE A 122 -0.09 -10.25 16.90
CA PHE A 122 -0.64 -11.58 16.65
C PHE A 122 0.41 -12.47 15.97
N GLY A 123 0.61 -13.68 16.50
CA GLY A 123 1.47 -14.69 15.87
C GLY A 123 0.75 -15.35 14.70
N ASN A 124 -0.42 -15.93 14.96
CA ASN A 124 -1.22 -16.64 13.96
C ASN A 124 -2.71 -16.29 14.06
N THR A 125 -3.30 -15.91 12.92
CA THR A 125 -4.73 -15.60 12.82
C THR A 125 -5.40 -16.45 11.74
N LEU A 126 -6.65 -16.86 11.98
CA LEU A 126 -7.44 -17.69 11.06
C LEU A 126 -8.90 -17.22 11.04
N ASN A 127 -9.43 -16.89 9.85
CA ASN A 127 -10.81 -16.41 9.68
C ASN A 127 -11.15 -15.23 10.61
N ALA A 128 -10.19 -14.35 10.86
CA ALA A 128 -10.26 -13.29 11.85
C ALA A 128 -10.44 -11.90 11.20
N THR A 129 -10.69 -10.91 12.04
CA THR A 129 -10.59 -9.50 11.65
C THR A 129 -9.71 -8.74 12.65
N VAL A 130 -8.66 -8.11 12.17
CA VAL A 130 -7.76 -7.23 12.92
C VAL A 130 -7.84 -5.84 12.31
N ARG A 131 -8.25 -4.84 13.10
CA ARG A 131 -8.42 -3.49 12.57
C ARG A 131 -8.03 -2.40 13.53
N ASN A 132 -7.74 -1.20 12.98
CA ASN A 132 -7.44 0.02 13.73
C ASN A 132 -6.29 -0.14 14.76
N VAL A 133 -5.34 -1.03 14.48
CA VAL A 133 -4.21 -1.34 15.37
C VAL A 133 -3.03 -0.43 15.04
N ARG A 134 -2.46 0.21 16.06
CA ARG A 134 -1.23 1.00 15.96
C ARG A 134 -0.16 0.38 16.83
N VAL A 135 0.87 -0.21 16.23
CA VAL A 135 2.05 -0.72 16.92
C VAL A 135 3.19 0.25 16.72
N THR A 136 3.75 0.76 17.82
CA THR A 136 4.85 1.75 17.79
C THR A 136 5.98 1.37 18.72
N GLU A 137 7.17 1.89 18.47
CA GLU A 137 8.36 1.65 19.30
C GLU A 137 8.61 0.13 19.50
N ALA A 138 8.17 -0.70 18.54
CA ALA A 138 8.33 -2.15 18.61
C ALA A 138 9.73 -2.57 18.17
N MET A 139 10.23 -3.66 18.77
CA MET A 139 11.48 -4.30 18.38
C MET A 139 11.25 -5.79 18.20
N ASP A 140 11.37 -6.24 16.97
CA ASP A 140 11.34 -7.66 16.63
C ASP A 140 12.75 -8.17 16.37
N ASN A 141 13.22 -9.05 17.27
CA ASN A 141 14.51 -9.73 17.19
C ASN A 141 14.29 -11.25 17.02
N ASN A 142 13.25 -11.66 16.32
CA ASN A 142 12.95 -13.08 16.11
C ASN A 142 14.07 -13.78 15.34
N VAL A 143 14.53 -14.90 15.87
CA VAL A 143 15.65 -15.70 15.31
C VAL A 143 15.18 -16.94 14.55
N ASN A 144 13.90 -17.07 14.22
CA ASN A 144 13.37 -18.20 13.49
C ASN A 144 13.43 -17.98 11.97
N PRO A 145 14.37 -18.59 11.22
CA PRO A 145 14.51 -18.36 9.79
C PRO A 145 13.37 -18.96 8.96
N GLN A 146 12.58 -19.88 9.52
CA GLN A 146 11.39 -20.45 8.86
C GLN A 146 10.11 -19.69 9.21
N GLY A 147 10.22 -18.68 10.07
CA GLY A 147 9.11 -17.89 10.56
C GLY A 147 8.52 -16.92 9.53
N ALA A 148 7.50 -16.23 9.99
CA ALA A 148 6.92 -15.09 9.32
C ALA A 148 6.76 -13.96 10.35
N ASP A 149 7.37 -12.81 10.06
CA ASP A 149 7.42 -11.68 10.96
C ASP A 149 6.65 -10.50 10.37
N GLY A 150 5.68 -9.99 11.13
CA GLY A 150 4.95 -8.78 10.83
C GLY A 150 4.56 -8.09 12.12
N LEU A 151 4.82 -6.78 12.28
CA LEU A 151 4.57 -6.15 13.59
C LEU A 151 3.12 -6.23 14.06
N VAL A 152 2.16 -6.35 13.13
CA VAL A 152 0.75 -6.56 13.49
C VAL A 152 0.41 -8.04 13.50
N VAL A 153 0.70 -8.79 12.42
CA VAL A 153 0.40 -10.22 12.32
C VAL A 153 1.57 -10.97 11.69
N GLY A 154 2.07 -12.03 12.33
CA GLY A 154 3.09 -12.90 11.75
C GLY A 154 2.53 -13.70 10.57
N LYS A 155 1.52 -14.54 10.82
CA LYS A 155 0.82 -15.34 9.80
C LYS A 155 -0.68 -15.07 9.85
N ALA A 156 -1.26 -14.67 8.73
CA ALA A 156 -2.68 -14.40 8.59
C ALA A 156 -3.29 -15.32 7.53
N THR A 157 -4.26 -16.15 7.91
CA THR A 157 -5.03 -16.99 6.98
C THR A 157 -6.48 -16.53 6.98
N ASN A 158 -7.03 -16.22 5.81
CA ASN A 158 -8.41 -15.73 5.64
C ASN A 158 -8.77 -14.59 6.60
N THR A 159 -7.82 -13.70 6.88
CA THR A 159 -7.96 -12.67 7.91
C THR A 159 -8.01 -11.29 7.27
N ASN A 160 -9.04 -10.53 7.59
CA ASN A 160 -9.10 -9.12 7.19
C ASN A 160 -8.21 -8.27 8.11
N ILE A 161 -7.27 -7.54 7.50
CA ILE A 161 -6.37 -6.60 8.21
C ILE A 161 -6.64 -5.20 7.66
N ILE A 162 -7.16 -4.30 8.51
CA ILE A 162 -7.73 -3.04 8.03
C ILE A 162 -7.24 -1.87 8.91
N ASN A 163 -6.76 -0.80 8.28
CA ASN A 163 -6.38 0.45 8.95
C ASN A 163 -5.38 0.22 10.10
N CYS A 164 -4.31 -0.51 9.81
CA CYS A 164 -3.25 -0.81 10.78
C CYS A 164 -1.98 -0.02 10.47
N VAL A 165 -1.26 0.36 11.51
CA VAL A 165 -0.01 1.13 11.41
C VAL A 165 1.10 0.42 12.17
N SER A 166 2.27 0.29 11.55
CA SER A 166 3.47 -0.28 12.15
C SER A 166 4.62 0.72 12.19
N MET A 167 5.25 0.85 13.37
CA MET A 167 6.46 1.65 13.59
C MET A 167 7.40 0.89 14.53
N GLY A 168 8.67 0.81 14.19
CA GLY A 168 9.65 0.12 15.04
C GLY A 168 10.85 -0.36 14.26
N LEU A 169 11.48 -1.41 14.77
CA LEU A 169 12.63 -2.08 14.16
C LEU A 169 12.33 -3.56 14.00
N MET A 170 12.61 -4.09 12.83
CA MET A 170 12.58 -5.52 12.56
C MET A 170 13.99 -5.99 12.20
N ASN A 171 14.65 -6.62 13.17
CA ASN A 171 15.98 -7.20 13.04
C ASN A 171 15.91 -8.74 12.94
N GLY A 172 14.71 -9.30 12.86
CA GLY A 172 14.48 -10.73 12.76
C GLY A 172 15.09 -11.34 11.49
N ILE A 173 15.26 -12.67 11.50
CA ILE A 173 15.81 -13.43 10.36
C ILE A 173 14.77 -14.33 9.67
N ALA A 174 13.49 -14.05 9.85
CA ALA A 174 12.44 -14.82 9.20
C ALA A 174 12.50 -14.73 7.67
N SER A 175 12.12 -15.82 7.01
CA SER A 175 12.10 -15.87 5.54
C SER A 175 11.03 -14.97 4.92
N LYS A 176 10.00 -14.61 5.66
CA LYS A 176 8.89 -13.77 5.23
C LYS A 176 8.72 -12.61 6.19
N GLN A 177 9.10 -11.42 5.76
CA GLN A 177 9.06 -10.23 6.60
C GLN A 177 8.19 -9.15 5.95
N GLY A 178 7.19 -8.69 6.70
CA GLY A 178 6.32 -7.58 6.29
C GLY A 178 6.13 -6.56 7.41
N GLY A 179 6.07 -5.30 7.08
CA GLY A 179 5.85 -4.28 8.11
C GLY A 179 4.54 -4.48 8.87
N ILE A 180 3.50 -4.96 8.19
CA ILE A 180 2.17 -5.25 8.76
C ILE A 180 2.00 -6.76 8.95
N VAL A 181 2.20 -7.57 7.90
CA VAL A 181 2.00 -9.02 7.93
C VAL A 181 3.15 -9.77 7.28
N GLY A 182 3.70 -10.78 7.96
CA GLY A 182 4.79 -11.59 7.42
C GLY A 182 4.33 -12.53 6.32
N HIS A 183 3.30 -13.36 6.56
CA HIS A 183 2.72 -14.30 5.60
C HIS A 183 1.20 -14.15 5.55
N PHE A 184 0.68 -13.75 4.40
CA PHE A 184 -0.74 -13.51 4.17
C PHE A 184 -1.30 -14.56 3.22
N ILE A 185 -2.25 -15.36 3.69
CA ILE A 185 -2.80 -16.54 2.99
C ILE A 185 -4.30 -16.37 2.80
N VAL A 186 -4.79 -16.65 1.59
CA VAL A 186 -6.22 -16.80 1.31
C VAL A 186 -6.48 -18.20 0.78
N ASP A 187 -7.25 -18.94 1.56
CA ASP A 187 -7.73 -20.30 1.26
C ASP A 187 -9.18 -20.42 1.73
N THR A 188 -10.10 -19.80 0.99
CA THR A 188 -11.54 -19.85 1.27
C THR A 188 -12.29 -20.26 0.01
N PRO A 189 -13.17 -21.28 0.10
CA PRO A 189 -13.98 -21.71 -1.04
C PRO A 189 -15.11 -20.73 -1.40
N GLU A 190 -15.35 -19.73 -0.55
CA GLU A 190 -16.38 -18.72 -0.76
C GLU A 190 -15.86 -17.58 -1.63
N ALA A 191 -16.76 -16.92 -2.35
CA ALA A 191 -16.41 -15.79 -3.22
C ALA A 191 -16.10 -14.50 -2.43
N ASP A 192 -15.96 -14.59 -1.11
CA ASP A 192 -15.66 -13.45 -0.26
C ASP A 192 -14.23 -12.99 -0.46
N THR A 193 -14.06 -11.69 -0.63
CA THR A 193 -12.75 -11.09 -0.76
C THR A 193 -12.14 -10.86 0.62
N ILE A 194 -10.94 -11.35 0.83
CA ILE A 194 -10.13 -11.06 2.03
C ILE A 194 -9.27 -9.83 1.76
N PHE A 195 -9.35 -8.86 2.66
CA PHE A 195 -8.71 -7.55 2.52
C PHE A 195 -7.49 -7.36 3.42
N LEU A 196 -6.45 -6.81 2.83
CA LEU A 196 -5.36 -6.13 3.52
C LEU A 196 -5.38 -4.68 3.03
N LYS A 197 -5.97 -3.76 3.82
CA LYS A 197 -6.24 -2.42 3.30
C LYS A 197 -6.05 -1.29 4.30
N ASP A 198 -5.84 -0.09 3.78
CA ASP A 198 -5.68 1.14 4.54
C ASP A 198 -4.52 1.06 5.56
N CYS A 199 -3.50 0.24 5.28
CA CYS A 199 -2.39 0.00 6.19
C CYS A 199 -1.17 0.85 5.85
N VAL A 200 -0.44 1.30 6.90
CA VAL A 200 0.74 2.15 6.75
C VAL A 200 1.94 1.53 7.46
N ASN A 201 3.02 1.33 6.72
CA ASN A 201 4.29 0.90 7.28
C ASN A 201 5.30 2.04 7.39
N HIS A 202 5.90 2.19 8.58
CA HIS A 202 7.06 3.06 8.83
C HIS A 202 8.33 2.27 9.21
N VAL A 203 8.26 0.95 9.23
CA VAL A 203 9.36 0.09 9.66
C VAL A 203 10.39 -0.05 8.55
N ASN A 204 11.66 0.10 8.87
CA ASN A 204 12.73 -0.34 8.01
C ASN A 204 12.95 -1.84 8.17
N LEU A 205 12.90 -2.59 7.07
CA LEU A 205 13.05 -4.03 7.02
C LEU A 205 14.43 -4.43 6.49
N TYR A 206 15.04 -5.40 7.15
CA TYR A 206 16.25 -6.05 6.70
C TYR A 206 15.94 -7.51 6.37
N GLY A 207 15.45 -7.74 5.16
CA GLY A 207 14.89 -9.02 4.74
C GLY A 207 15.91 -10.14 4.57
N MET A 208 15.44 -11.40 4.66
CA MET A 208 16.23 -12.58 4.33
C MET A 208 15.87 -13.14 2.96
N LEU A 209 14.62 -13.48 2.73
CA LEU A 209 14.15 -14.05 1.46
C LEU A 209 13.08 -13.16 0.82
N TYR A 210 11.92 -13.03 1.46
CA TYR A 210 10.81 -12.21 0.99
C TYR A 210 10.60 -11.05 1.95
N ALA A 211 10.75 -9.82 1.45
CA ALA A 211 10.54 -8.64 2.27
C ALA A 211 9.61 -7.64 1.56
N GLY A 212 8.53 -7.27 2.23
CA GLY A 212 7.58 -6.28 1.73
C GLY A 212 7.19 -5.27 2.79
N GLY A 213 7.04 -4.01 2.39
CA GLY A 213 6.68 -2.96 3.35
C GLY A 213 5.36 -3.25 4.06
N ILE A 214 4.41 -3.89 3.40
CA ILE A 214 3.11 -4.27 3.96
C ILE A 214 3.05 -5.78 4.21
N ALA A 215 3.31 -6.61 3.20
CA ALA A 215 3.30 -8.07 3.34
C ALA A 215 4.60 -8.69 2.82
N GLY A 216 5.20 -9.59 3.60
CA GLY A 216 6.42 -10.29 3.18
C GLY A 216 6.16 -11.24 2.03
N TYR A 217 5.23 -12.16 2.22
CA TYR A 217 4.79 -13.12 1.21
C TYR A 217 3.28 -13.29 1.24
N SER A 218 2.68 -13.38 0.07
CA SER A 218 1.23 -13.62 -0.05
C SER A 218 0.94 -14.85 -0.89
N GLU A 219 -0.11 -15.59 -0.53
CA GLU A 219 -0.49 -16.84 -1.16
C GLU A 219 -2.00 -16.93 -1.33
N ILE A 220 -2.44 -17.26 -2.54
CA ILE A 220 -3.85 -17.56 -2.81
C ILE A 220 -3.92 -19.01 -3.27
N THR A 221 -4.43 -19.88 -2.40
CA THR A 221 -4.73 -21.27 -2.75
C THR A 221 -6.13 -21.36 -3.33
N ASN A 222 -7.07 -20.62 -2.76
CA ASN A 222 -8.47 -20.56 -3.19
C ASN A 222 -9.10 -19.24 -2.69
N GLY A 223 -9.98 -18.62 -3.46
CA GLY A 223 -10.63 -17.36 -3.07
C GLY A 223 -10.06 -16.11 -3.72
N VAL A 224 -10.37 -14.96 -3.17
CA VAL A 224 -9.96 -13.64 -3.67
C VAL A 224 -9.26 -12.86 -2.56
N MET A 225 -8.07 -12.33 -2.87
CA MET A 225 -7.32 -11.42 -2.01
C MET A 225 -7.27 -10.04 -2.65
N SER A 226 -7.45 -8.99 -1.86
CA SER A 226 -7.20 -7.63 -2.31
C SER A 226 -6.32 -6.86 -1.32
N ILE A 227 -5.25 -6.25 -1.84
CA ILE A 227 -4.36 -5.34 -1.10
C ILE A 227 -4.61 -3.93 -1.62
N GLU A 228 -5.17 -3.05 -0.79
CA GLU A 228 -5.68 -1.77 -1.25
C GLU A 228 -5.30 -0.62 -0.32
N HIS A 229 -5.04 0.57 -0.91
CA HIS A 229 -4.79 1.81 -0.18
C HIS A 229 -3.70 1.68 0.90
N CYS A 230 -2.70 0.83 0.66
CA CYS A 230 -1.60 0.66 1.58
C CYS A 230 -0.42 1.56 1.21
N VAL A 231 0.28 2.06 2.23
CA VAL A 231 1.40 3.00 2.06
C VAL A 231 2.64 2.45 2.75
N ASN A 232 3.74 2.37 2.01
CA ASN A 232 5.05 2.09 2.58
C ASN A 232 5.90 3.36 2.67
N LEU A 233 6.36 3.67 3.87
CA LEU A 233 7.28 4.78 4.17
C LEU A 233 8.65 4.28 4.68
N GLY A 234 8.77 2.98 4.98
CA GLY A 234 10.00 2.35 5.45
C GLY A 234 10.89 1.85 4.31
N ASN A 235 12.18 1.73 4.57
CA ASN A 235 13.14 1.14 3.63
C ASN A 235 13.14 -0.39 3.73
N ILE A 236 13.21 -1.06 2.60
CA ILE A 236 13.26 -2.52 2.49
C ILE A 236 14.61 -2.90 1.89
N THR A 237 15.42 -3.65 2.62
CA THR A 237 16.79 -3.95 2.21
C THR A 237 17.18 -5.40 2.41
N ASN A 238 18.17 -5.89 1.66
CA ASN A 238 18.87 -7.17 1.80
C ASN A 238 18.11 -8.47 1.49
N GLY A 239 16.80 -8.46 1.27
CA GLY A 239 16.09 -9.68 0.86
C GLY A 239 16.55 -10.20 -0.52
N VAL A 240 16.16 -11.41 -0.85
CA VAL A 240 16.31 -11.95 -2.21
C VAL A 240 15.25 -11.33 -3.13
N MET A 241 14.02 -11.23 -2.64
CA MET A 241 12.89 -10.60 -3.35
C MET A 241 12.27 -9.54 -2.45
N CYS A 242 12.39 -8.28 -2.88
CA CYS A 242 11.94 -7.13 -2.12
C CYS A 242 10.90 -6.32 -2.90
N GLY A 243 9.82 -5.93 -2.23
CA GLY A 243 8.81 -5.03 -2.76
C GLY A 243 8.40 -3.95 -1.77
N GLY A 244 8.12 -2.76 -2.25
CA GLY A 244 7.65 -1.68 -1.38
C GLY A 244 6.35 -2.02 -0.66
N ILE A 245 5.46 -2.78 -1.29
CA ILE A 245 4.20 -3.26 -0.70
C ILE A 245 4.29 -4.77 -0.41
N VAL A 246 4.61 -5.60 -1.38
CA VAL A 246 4.70 -7.06 -1.20
C VAL A 246 6.02 -7.59 -1.71
N GLY A 247 6.71 -8.41 -0.91
CA GLY A 247 7.97 -9.03 -1.31
C GLY A 247 7.78 -10.00 -2.47
N ALA A 248 6.93 -10.99 -2.32
CA ALA A 248 6.59 -11.93 -3.39
C ALA A 248 5.23 -12.61 -3.15
N GLY A 249 4.72 -13.29 -4.18
CA GLY A 249 3.54 -14.16 -4.11
C GLY A 249 2.41 -13.81 -5.05
N SER A 250 1.18 -14.23 -4.72
CA SER A 250 -0.04 -14.06 -5.52
C SER A 250 -0.99 -13.07 -4.87
N PHE A 251 -1.51 -12.09 -5.61
CA PHE A 251 -2.42 -11.07 -5.06
C PHE A 251 -3.03 -10.18 -6.16
N SER A 252 -4.01 -9.36 -5.77
CA SER A 252 -4.44 -8.17 -6.52
C SER A 252 -4.08 -6.94 -5.68
N ILE A 253 -3.35 -5.98 -6.26
CA ILE A 253 -2.90 -4.76 -5.58
C ILE A 253 -3.48 -3.54 -6.28
N ARG A 254 -4.09 -2.63 -5.49
CA ARG A 254 -4.70 -1.42 -6.02
C ARG A 254 -4.45 -0.22 -5.12
N TYR A 255 -4.23 0.96 -5.71
CA TYR A 255 -4.12 2.23 -4.99
C TYR A 255 -3.08 2.21 -3.87
N CYS A 256 -1.95 1.54 -4.08
CA CYS A 256 -0.89 1.47 -3.10
C CYS A 256 0.29 2.36 -3.49
N ASP A 257 0.92 2.95 -2.48
CA ASP A 257 2.00 3.91 -2.64
C ASP A 257 3.28 3.47 -1.93
N ASN A 258 4.42 3.58 -2.62
CA ASN A 258 5.73 3.37 -2.01
C ASN A 258 6.55 4.66 -2.02
N TYR A 259 7.08 5.02 -0.87
CA TYR A 259 8.01 6.14 -0.66
C TYR A 259 9.37 5.68 -0.14
N GLY A 260 9.50 4.42 0.26
CA GLY A 260 10.72 3.86 0.81
C GLY A 260 11.67 3.32 -0.26
N MET A 261 12.96 3.31 0.06
CA MET A 261 13.95 2.61 -0.75
C MET A 261 13.67 1.09 -0.73
N VAL A 262 13.79 0.44 -1.89
CA VAL A 262 13.72 -1.02 -2.01
C VAL A 262 15.02 -1.51 -2.65
N SER A 263 15.79 -2.29 -1.89
CA SER A 263 17.07 -2.84 -2.35
C SER A 263 17.17 -4.32 -2.02
N SER A 264 17.39 -5.15 -3.01
CA SER A 264 17.56 -6.60 -2.84
C SER A 264 18.88 -7.09 -3.41
N ASN A 265 19.19 -8.34 -3.07
CA ASN A 265 20.33 -9.05 -3.66
C ASN A 265 19.97 -9.69 -5.01
N SER A 266 18.68 -9.76 -5.38
CA SER A 266 18.25 -10.31 -6.66
C SER A 266 17.11 -9.52 -7.29
N ILE A 267 15.86 -9.61 -6.79
CA ILE A 267 14.69 -9.04 -7.47
C ILE A 267 14.05 -7.93 -6.62
N SER A 268 13.97 -6.72 -7.17
CA SER A 268 13.38 -5.55 -6.51
C SER A 268 12.28 -4.90 -7.34
N GLY A 269 11.18 -4.56 -6.70
CA GLY A 269 10.14 -3.74 -7.30
C GLY A 269 9.60 -2.67 -6.36
N GLY A 270 9.28 -1.51 -6.88
CA GLY A 270 8.76 -0.41 -6.09
C GLY A 270 7.46 -0.75 -5.35
N ILE A 271 6.64 -1.60 -5.94
CA ILE A 271 5.41 -2.13 -5.32
C ILE A 271 5.57 -3.62 -5.01
N VAL A 272 6.03 -4.42 -5.96
CA VAL A 272 6.14 -5.88 -5.83
C VAL A 272 7.51 -6.36 -6.27
N GLY A 273 8.18 -7.15 -5.44
CA GLY A 273 9.44 -7.80 -5.85
C GLY A 273 9.20 -8.82 -6.95
N GLN A 274 8.53 -9.91 -6.65
CA GLN A 274 8.24 -10.94 -7.63
C GLN A 274 6.79 -11.42 -7.58
N ARG A 275 6.24 -11.69 -8.75
CA ARG A 275 4.97 -12.37 -8.90
C ARG A 275 5.07 -13.54 -9.85
N ASP A 276 4.48 -14.67 -9.45
CA ASP A 276 4.56 -15.93 -10.19
C ASP A 276 3.25 -16.32 -10.90
N ASP A 277 2.11 -15.74 -10.50
CA ASP A 277 0.77 -16.12 -10.99
C ASP A 277 0.01 -14.95 -11.65
N PHE A 278 -1.17 -15.28 -12.21
CA PHE A 278 -2.09 -14.29 -12.75
C PHE A 278 -2.60 -13.34 -11.66
N GLY A 279 -2.70 -12.05 -11.97
CA GLY A 279 -3.23 -11.01 -11.11
C GLY A 279 -3.01 -9.62 -11.67
N GLU A 280 -3.28 -8.62 -10.85
CA GLU A 280 -3.17 -7.24 -11.29
C GLU A 280 -2.53 -6.32 -10.27
N ILE A 281 -1.80 -5.33 -10.77
CA ILE A 281 -1.28 -4.18 -10.04
C ILE A 281 -1.85 -2.95 -10.73
N VAL A 282 -2.71 -2.19 -10.06
CA VAL A 282 -3.48 -1.13 -10.71
C VAL A 282 -3.50 0.12 -9.84
N PHE A 283 -3.30 1.30 -10.45
CA PHE A 283 -3.29 2.59 -9.76
C PHE A 283 -2.28 2.69 -8.62
N CYS A 284 -1.12 2.07 -8.78
CA CYS A 284 -0.06 2.12 -7.78
C CYS A 284 1.02 3.12 -8.19
N THR A 285 1.60 3.80 -7.20
CA THR A 285 2.66 4.77 -7.44
C THR A 285 3.91 4.45 -6.64
N ASN A 286 5.04 4.42 -7.32
CA ASN A 286 6.36 4.46 -6.69
C ASN A 286 6.89 5.90 -6.78
N HIS A 287 7.03 6.56 -5.64
CA HIS A 287 7.28 7.99 -5.55
C HIS A 287 8.76 8.36 -5.70
N ASP A 288 9.03 9.60 -6.01
CA ASP A 288 10.36 10.19 -6.25
C ASP A 288 11.35 10.09 -5.06
N LYS A 289 10.84 9.93 -3.85
CA LYS A 289 11.66 9.70 -2.66
C LYS A 289 12.19 8.28 -2.54
N ALA A 290 11.56 7.34 -3.24
CA ALA A 290 12.00 5.96 -3.31
C ALA A 290 13.24 5.82 -4.23
N SER A 291 13.91 4.69 -4.12
CA SER A 291 14.88 4.20 -5.10
C SER A 291 14.82 2.68 -5.12
N ILE A 292 14.95 2.09 -6.31
CA ILE A 292 14.84 0.65 -6.49
C ILE A 292 16.18 0.10 -6.95
N GLN A 293 16.67 -0.97 -6.30
CA GLN A 293 17.96 -1.56 -6.60
C GLN A 293 17.95 -3.09 -6.48
N GLY A 294 18.46 -3.80 -7.49
CA GLY A 294 18.54 -5.27 -7.53
C GLY A 294 19.23 -5.76 -8.79
N GLU A 295 19.43 -7.06 -8.98
CA GLU A 295 19.85 -7.63 -10.28
C GLU A 295 18.76 -7.45 -11.32
N ILE A 296 17.52 -7.74 -10.92
CA ILE A 296 16.31 -7.47 -11.69
C ILE A 296 15.52 -6.40 -10.96
N ALA A 297 15.44 -5.19 -11.52
CA ALA A 297 14.85 -4.04 -10.86
C ALA A 297 13.73 -3.42 -11.71
N GLY A 298 12.57 -3.22 -11.12
CA GLY A 298 11.43 -2.56 -11.75
C GLY A 298 10.80 -1.48 -10.88
N GLY A 299 10.44 -0.37 -11.47
CA GLY A 299 9.85 0.76 -10.73
C GLY A 299 8.53 0.40 -10.04
N ILE A 300 7.76 -0.53 -10.59
CA ILE A 300 6.54 -1.10 -10.00
C ILE A 300 6.75 -2.56 -9.63
N ALA A 301 7.22 -3.39 -10.54
CA ALA A 301 7.44 -4.81 -10.28
C ALA A 301 8.83 -5.25 -10.75
N GLY A 302 9.57 -5.96 -9.91
CA GLY A 302 10.86 -6.54 -10.33
C GLY A 302 10.64 -7.59 -11.41
N ALA A 303 9.89 -8.65 -11.12
CA ALA A 303 9.47 -9.64 -12.09
C ALA A 303 7.94 -9.83 -12.04
N ALA A 304 7.28 -9.70 -13.20
CA ALA A 304 5.82 -9.60 -13.30
C ALA A 304 5.21 -10.63 -14.27
N ARG A 305 5.72 -11.86 -14.25
CA ARG A 305 5.26 -12.91 -15.16
C ARG A 305 3.72 -13.05 -15.15
N GLN A 306 3.09 -12.92 -16.34
CA GLN A 306 1.63 -12.99 -16.52
C GLN A 306 0.78 -11.95 -15.77
N THR A 307 1.41 -11.00 -15.08
CA THR A 307 0.71 -9.95 -14.30
C THR A 307 0.26 -8.81 -15.21
N LYS A 308 -0.97 -8.35 -15.02
CA LYS A 308 -1.45 -7.09 -15.58
C LYS A 308 -0.96 -5.94 -14.70
N ILE A 309 -0.19 -5.01 -15.27
CA ILE A 309 0.21 -3.75 -14.63
C ILE A 309 -0.47 -2.63 -15.41
N ALA A 310 -1.38 -1.92 -14.76
CA ALA A 310 -2.14 -0.89 -15.46
C ALA A 310 -2.32 0.37 -14.61
N MET A 311 -2.29 1.53 -15.27
CA MET A 311 -2.49 2.81 -14.60
C MET A 311 -1.54 2.99 -13.40
N CYS A 312 -0.27 2.57 -13.58
CA CYS A 312 0.76 2.67 -12.57
C CYS A 312 1.82 3.70 -12.96
N ALA A 313 2.39 4.35 -11.96
CA ALA A 313 3.38 5.40 -12.14
C ALA A 313 4.67 5.09 -11.37
N ASN A 314 5.81 5.14 -12.06
CA ASN A 314 7.10 5.20 -11.40
C ASN A 314 7.71 6.59 -11.56
N ARG A 315 8.15 7.17 -10.43
CA ARG A 315 8.88 8.44 -10.38
C ARG A 315 10.27 8.27 -9.74
N ALA A 316 10.53 7.10 -9.18
CA ALA A 316 11.79 6.79 -8.51
C ALA A 316 12.86 6.33 -9.49
N LYS A 317 14.11 6.56 -9.15
CA LYS A 317 15.26 5.98 -9.84
C LYS A 317 15.25 4.46 -9.70
N VAL A 318 15.47 3.76 -10.80
CA VAL A 318 15.62 2.29 -10.86
C VAL A 318 17.06 1.96 -11.25
N THR A 319 17.73 1.18 -10.44
CA THR A 319 19.13 0.77 -10.67
C THR A 319 19.21 -0.75 -10.70
N ALA A 320 19.51 -1.34 -11.84
CA ALA A 320 19.93 -2.72 -11.88
C ALA A 320 21.43 -2.82 -11.59
N GLN A 321 21.83 -3.76 -10.73
CA GLN A 321 23.25 -3.97 -10.43
C GLN A 321 23.55 -5.44 -10.21
N GLY A 322 24.72 -5.89 -10.67
CA GLY A 322 25.15 -7.27 -10.49
C GLY A 322 26.61 -7.47 -10.86
N ASP A 323 27.08 -8.71 -10.67
CA ASP A 323 28.43 -9.16 -10.93
C ASP A 323 28.56 -9.97 -12.21
N SER A 324 29.68 -10.62 -12.39
CA SER A 324 29.91 -11.57 -13.49
C SER A 324 28.98 -12.79 -13.39
N ASN A 325 28.43 -13.20 -14.52
CA ASN A 325 27.47 -14.30 -14.72
C ASN A 325 26.02 -13.99 -14.32
N ASP A 326 25.71 -12.74 -13.99
CA ASP A 326 24.36 -12.36 -13.65
C ASP A 326 23.57 -11.91 -14.89
N TRP A 327 22.25 -12.06 -14.82
CA TRP A 327 21.32 -11.44 -15.73
C TRP A 327 20.80 -10.14 -15.09
N ILE A 328 21.33 -9.02 -15.59
CA ILE A 328 21.02 -7.70 -15.07
C ILE A 328 19.91 -7.08 -15.91
N CYS A 329 18.80 -6.74 -15.27
CA CYS A 329 17.63 -6.27 -15.97
C CYS A 329 16.95 -5.10 -15.25
N ALA A 330 16.78 -3.95 -15.92
CA ALA A 330 16.14 -2.78 -15.38
C ALA A 330 14.98 -2.31 -16.25
N GLY A 331 13.84 -2.00 -15.61
CA GLY A 331 12.71 -1.37 -16.28
C GLY A 331 12.03 -0.30 -15.42
N GLY A 332 11.66 0.80 -16.02
CA GLY A 332 11.01 1.89 -15.29
C GLY A 332 9.68 1.48 -14.66
N ILE A 333 8.99 0.48 -15.21
CA ILE A 333 7.76 -0.12 -14.64
C ILE A 333 8.03 -1.57 -14.24
N ALA A 334 8.52 -2.42 -15.13
CA ALA A 334 8.82 -3.81 -14.81
C ALA A 334 10.28 -4.15 -15.21
N GLY A 335 11.03 -4.77 -14.30
CA GLY A 335 12.36 -5.30 -14.63
C GLY A 335 12.23 -6.40 -15.67
N ALA A 336 11.40 -7.40 -15.41
CA ALA A 336 11.15 -8.50 -16.32
C ALA A 336 9.65 -8.81 -16.47
N ASP A 337 9.25 -9.11 -17.72
CA ASP A 337 7.91 -9.55 -18.11
C ASP A 337 6.79 -8.51 -17.80
N GLY A 338 5.54 -8.97 -17.86
CA GLY A 338 4.35 -8.18 -17.52
C GLY A 338 3.49 -7.78 -18.72
N LYS A 339 2.19 -7.57 -18.45
CA LYS A 339 1.24 -6.99 -19.39
C LYS A 339 0.98 -5.55 -18.97
N ILE A 340 1.75 -4.62 -19.53
CA ILE A 340 1.82 -3.22 -19.10
C ILE A 340 0.91 -2.37 -19.98
N SER A 341 -0.02 -1.63 -19.37
CA SER A 341 -0.90 -0.73 -20.11
C SER A 341 -1.21 0.54 -19.33
N ASN A 342 -1.32 1.67 -20.03
CA ASN A 342 -1.63 2.96 -19.42
C ASN A 342 -0.70 3.29 -18.24
N CYS A 343 0.62 3.10 -18.40
CA CYS A 343 1.60 3.35 -17.35
C CYS A 343 2.60 4.42 -17.78
N TYR A 344 3.26 5.03 -16.81
CA TYR A 344 4.37 5.93 -17.14
C TYR A 344 5.55 5.80 -16.19
N ASN A 345 6.73 6.10 -16.74
CA ASN A 345 7.97 6.21 -16.00
C ASN A 345 8.57 7.62 -16.13
N ARG A 346 9.00 8.19 -15.00
CA ARG A 346 9.76 9.44 -14.91
C ARG A 346 11.11 9.29 -14.24
N GLY A 347 11.29 8.19 -13.51
CA GLY A 347 12.54 7.89 -12.86
C GLY A 347 13.60 7.45 -13.86
N ASP A 348 14.84 7.85 -13.63
CA ASP A 348 15.96 7.35 -14.40
C ASP A 348 16.13 5.85 -14.24
N VAL A 349 16.49 5.18 -15.31
CA VAL A 349 16.80 3.74 -15.32
C VAL A 349 18.30 3.59 -15.56
N GLU A 350 19.01 3.02 -14.60
CA GLU A 350 20.46 2.87 -14.60
C GLU A 350 20.88 1.42 -14.44
N CYS A 351 22.00 1.06 -15.04
CA CYS A 351 22.66 -0.21 -14.81
C CYS A 351 24.08 -0.03 -14.32
N LEU A 352 24.44 -0.75 -13.25
CA LEU A 352 25.78 -0.76 -12.67
C LEU A 352 26.35 -2.19 -12.72
N VAL A 353 27.43 -2.37 -13.47
CA VAL A 353 28.22 -3.59 -13.44
C VAL A 353 29.30 -3.44 -12.39
N LEU A 354 29.19 -4.19 -11.29
CA LEU A 354 30.08 -4.03 -10.13
C LEU A 354 31.44 -4.70 -10.39
N TYR A 355 31.43 -5.94 -10.85
CA TYR A 355 32.64 -6.71 -11.17
C TYR A 355 32.41 -7.68 -12.33
N GLY A 356 33.44 -7.90 -13.17
CA GLY A 356 33.45 -8.92 -14.21
C GLY A 356 32.63 -8.56 -15.45
N GLN A 357 32.06 -9.56 -16.08
CA GLN A 357 31.23 -9.45 -17.30
C GLN A 357 29.89 -10.11 -17.05
N PRO A 358 28.79 -9.35 -16.94
CA PRO A 358 27.46 -9.95 -16.84
C PRO A 358 27.13 -10.78 -18.09
N GLU A 359 26.34 -11.82 -17.93
CA GLU A 359 25.91 -12.65 -19.06
C GLU A 359 25.00 -11.84 -20.00
N VAL A 360 24.08 -11.08 -19.43
CA VAL A 360 23.10 -10.27 -20.16
C VAL A 360 22.83 -8.95 -19.41
N VAL A 361 22.74 -7.86 -20.15
CA VAL A 361 22.28 -6.55 -19.64
C VAL A 361 21.10 -6.08 -20.46
N GLN A 362 19.94 -5.87 -19.82
CA GLN A 362 18.75 -5.38 -20.49
C GLN A 362 18.15 -4.19 -19.72
N MET A 363 17.92 -3.09 -20.42
CA MET A 363 17.40 -1.86 -19.80
C MET A 363 16.32 -1.24 -20.69
N GLY A 364 15.18 -0.95 -20.11
CA GLY A 364 14.10 -0.25 -20.81
C GLY A 364 13.44 0.82 -19.96
N GLY A 365 13.03 1.90 -20.55
CA GLY A 365 12.33 2.98 -19.86
C GLY A 365 11.02 2.54 -19.24
N ILE A 366 10.41 1.47 -19.75
CA ILE A 366 9.18 0.86 -19.20
C ILE A 366 9.47 -0.59 -18.78
N THR A 367 10.01 -1.43 -19.65
CA THR A 367 10.34 -2.81 -19.29
C THR A 367 11.75 -3.19 -19.73
N GLY A 368 12.47 -3.85 -18.85
CA GLY A 368 13.82 -4.34 -19.18
C GLY A 368 13.77 -5.51 -20.17
N THR A 369 12.89 -6.46 -19.97
CA THR A 369 12.71 -7.60 -20.87
C THR A 369 11.30 -8.14 -20.88
N GLY A 370 10.90 -8.73 -21.99
CA GLY A 370 9.61 -9.43 -22.15
C GLY A 370 8.40 -8.52 -22.12
N GLY A 371 7.23 -9.14 -22.06
CA GLY A 371 5.96 -8.47 -21.82
C GLY A 371 5.25 -7.87 -23.04
N ASN A 372 4.00 -7.51 -22.83
CA ASN A 372 3.20 -6.73 -23.75
C ASN A 372 3.07 -5.31 -23.20
N VAL A 373 3.35 -4.31 -23.99
CA VAL A 373 3.39 -2.92 -23.57
C VAL A 373 2.50 -2.08 -24.47
N VAL A 374 1.51 -1.41 -23.89
CA VAL A 374 0.52 -0.65 -24.65
C VAL A 374 0.23 0.68 -23.94
N ASN A 375 0.18 1.77 -24.69
CA ASN A 375 -0.24 3.10 -24.23
C ASN A 375 0.56 3.58 -23.01
N VAL A 376 1.87 3.77 -23.20
CA VAL A 376 2.82 4.14 -22.14
C VAL A 376 3.68 5.32 -22.56
N TYR A 377 4.21 6.04 -21.58
CA TYR A 377 5.27 7.00 -21.85
C TYR A 377 6.43 6.92 -20.86
N ASN A 378 7.62 7.31 -21.33
CA ASN A 378 8.84 7.41 -20.54
C ASN A 378 9.48 8.79 -20.72
N THR A 379 9.82 9.44 -19.60
CA THR A 379 10.59 10.69 -19.57
C THR A 379 11.88 10.57 -18.77
N GLY A 380 12.10 9.42 -18.09
CA GLY A 380 13.33 9.14 -17.37
C GLY A 380 14.47 8.82 -18.31
N ALA A 381 15.69 9.21 -17.94
CA ALA A 381 16.90 8.89 -18.68
C ALA A 381 17.23 7.39 -18.61
N ILE A 382 17.77 6.84 -19.70
CA ILE A 382 18.36 5.51 -19.72
C ILE A 382 19.86 5.68 -19.61
N ILE A 383 20.47 5.17 -18.52
CA ILE A 383 21.87 5.36 -18.18
C ILE A 383 22.59 4.01 -18.22
N PRO A 384 23.16 3.63 -19.38
CA PRO A 384 23.91 2.38 -19.51
C PRO A 384 25.18 2.38 -18.66
N PRO A 385 25.73 1.19 -18.33
CA PRO A 385 27.02 1.09 -17.64
C PRO A 385 28.16 1.65 -18.49
N GLU A 386 29.14 2.29 -17.86
CA GLU A 386 30.30 2.88 -18.55
C GLU A 386 31.11 1.87 -19.38
N ASN A 387 31.16 0.61 -18.94
CA ASN A 387 31.86 -0.48 -19.63
C ASN A 387 31.03 -1.77 -19.55
N PRO A 388 30.11 -1.98 -20.46
CA PRO A 388 29.20 -3.14 -20.40
C PRO A 388 29.90 -4.49 -20.56
N HIS A 389 31.13 -4.55 -21.06
CA HIS A 389 31.98 -5.75 -21.21
C HIS A 389 31.26 -7.07 -21.64
N THR A 390 30.02 -6.97 -22.10
CA THR A 390 29.20 -8.12 -22.54
C THR A 390 28.78 -7.95 -24.00
N ASN A 391 28.72 -9.08 -24.73
CA ASN A 391 28.20 -9.09 -26.09
C ASN A 391 26.66 -9.12 -26.15
N ASN A 392 25.98 -9.20 -25.01
CA ASN A 392 24.53 -9.32 -24.87
C ASN A 392 23.95 -8.15 -24.08
N ALA A 393 24.15 -6.93 -24.55
CA ALA A 393 23.58 -5.73 -23.94
C ALA A 393 22.51 -5.11 -24.84
N TRP A 394 21.32 -4.92 -24.30
CA TRP A 394 20.18 -4.32 -25.00
C TRP A 394 19.61 -3.15 -24.20
N TYR A 395 19.50 -2.02 -24.86
CA TYR A 395 19.00 -0.79 -24.26
C TYR A 395 17.83 -0.25 -25.10
N GLY A 396 16.70 0.01 -24.47
CA GLY A 396 15.53 0.55 -25.14
C GLY A 396 14.92 1.73 -24.41
N ILE A 397 14.46 2.74 -25.12
CA ILE A 397 13.80 3.88 -24.49
C ILE A 397 12.51 3.45 -23.80
N ILE A 398 11.83 2.46 -24.34
CA ILE A 398 10.63 1.85 -23.75
C ILE A 398 10.92 0.41 -23.31
N ALA A 399 11.44 -0.43 -24.18
CA ALA A 399 11.69 -1.84 -23.89
C ALA A 399 13.01 -2.32 -24.52
N ALA A 400 13.81 -3.10 -23.78
CA ALA A 400 15.04 -3.66 -24.27
C ALA A 400 14.85 -5.01 -24.98
N GLY A 401 13.95 -5.85 -24.48
CA GLY A 401 13.58 -7.12 -25.09
C GLY A 401 12.07 -7.30 -25.09
N LEU A 402 11.55 -7.88 -26.14
CA LEU A 402 10.13 -8.15 -26.28
C LEU A 402 9.91 -9.66 -26.42
N SER A 403 8.71 -10.13 -26.08
CA SER A 403 8.30 -11.51 -26.35
C SER A 403 8.23 -11.79 -27.86
N ASP A 404 8.21 -13.06 -28.26
CA ASP A 404 8.17 -13.49 -29.67
C ASP A 404 6.93 -13.00 -30.44
N ASP A 405 5.88 -12.56 -29.74
CA ASP A 405 4.66 -11.98 -30.32
C ASP A 405 4.20 -10.76 -29.47
N PRO A 406 4.94 -9.65 -29.54
CA PRO A 406 4.64 -8.49 -28.70
C PRO A 406 3.44 -7.74 -29.26
N THR A 407 2.46 -7.46 -28.40
CA THR A 407 1.49 -6.40 -28.69
C THR A 407 2.12 -5.07 -28.30
N VAL A 408 2.42 -4.28 -29.30
CA VAL A 408 3.06 -2.97 -29.17
C VAL A 408 2.15 -1.94 -29.79
N ASP A 409 1.68 -0.98 -28.98
CA ASP A 409 0.82 0.07 -29.46
C ASP A 409 0.94 1.32 -28.58
N ASN A 410 0.96 2.50 -29.22
CA ASN A 410 0.93 3.81 -28.56
C ASN A 410 2.05 4.01 -27.51
N TRP A 411 3.31 4.01 -27.97
CA TRP A 411 4.47 4.30 -27.13
C TRP A 411 4.95 5.73 -27.33
N TYR A 412 5.22 6.44 -26.22
CA TYR A 412 5.66 7.82 -26.25
C TYR A 412 6.94 7.98 -25.40
N TRP A 413 7.88 8.80 -25.87
CA TRP A 413 9.08 9.15 -25.12
C TRP A 413 9.55 10.56 -25.44
N PHE A 414 10.39 11.11 -24.56
CA PHE A 414 10.90 12.46 -24.63
C PHE A 414 12.41 12.51 -24.57
N GLY A 415 13.01 13.44 -25.26
CA GLY A 415 14.44 13.70 -25.33
C GLY A 415 15.12 13.14 -26.58
N GLU A 416 16.24 13.78 -26.94
CA GLU A 416 17.20 13.26 -27.91
C GLU A 416 18.12 12.30 -27.19
N TYR A 417 18.07 11.02 -27.52
CA TYR A 417 19.04 10.04 -27.05
C TYR A 417 20.16 9.94 -28.10
N ASP A 418 21.39 10.26 -27.70
CA ASP A 418 22.56 9.95 -28.50
C ASP A 418 22.71 8.41 -28.54
N ILE A 419 22.36 7.85 -29.69
CA ILE A 419 22.27 6.41 -29.92
C ILE A 419 23.65 5.72 -29.85
N ASN A 420 24.73 6.49 -29.81
CA ASN A 420 26.08 5.98 -29.69
C ASN A 420 26.91 6.71 -28.61
N PRO A 421 26.62 6.51 -27.32
CA PRO A 421 27.37 7.19 -26.26
C PRO A 421 28.84 6.76 -26.17
N TYR A 422 29.27 5.69 -26.85
CA TYR A 422 30.59 5.11 -26.59
C TYR A 422 31.53 4.96 -27.80
N GLY A 423 31.13 5.32 -28.99
CA GLY A 423 32.00 5.31 -30.17
C GLY A 423 32.65 3.96 -30.53
N PHE A 424 32.12 2.84 -30.08
CA PHE A 424 32.61 1.51 -30.38
C PHE A 424 31.98 0.94 -31.65
N ASP A 425 32.78 0.38 -32.53
CA ASP A 425 32.41 -0.23 -33.83
C ASP A 425 31.64 -1.56 -33.71
N TRP A 426 31.10 -1.90 -32.55
CA TRP A 426 30.29 -3.11 -32.40
C TRP A 426 28.81 -2.73 -32.44
N PRO A 427 27.96 -3.52 -33.12
CA PRO A 427 26.54 -3.25 -33.13
C PRO A 427 25.96 -3.54 -31.76
N TYR A 428 25.98 -2.55 -30.86
CA TYR A 428 25.04 -2.51 -29.79
C TYR A 428 23.66 -2.41 -30.46
N TYR A 429 22.91 -3.49 -30.40
CA TYR A 429 21.52 -3.42 -30.79
C TYR A 429 20.82 -2.58 -29.75
N LEU A 430 20.90 -1.26 -29.91
CA LEU A 430 19.78 -0.42 -29.53
C LEU A 430 18.63 -1.04 -30.30
N VAL A 431 17.89 -1.88 -29.63
CA VAL A 431 16.53 -2.09 -30.05
C VAL A 431 15.91 -0.71 -29.82
N PRO A 432 15.77 0.10 -30.86
CA PRO A 432 15.16 1.38 -30.72
C PRO A 432 13.86 1.07 -30.07
N GLY A 433 13.55 1.72 -29.04
CA GLY A 433 12.36 1.44 -28.27
C GLY A 433 11.14 1.48 -29.02
N SER A 434 11.29 0.63 -29.21
CA SER A 434 11.71 0.75 -30.37
C SER A 434 10.95 0.33 -31.43
N CYS A 435 9.95 0.33 -31.37
CA CYS A 435 9.08 0.11 -32.46
C CYS A 435 8.76 1.33 -33.29
N ALA A 436 9.41 2.40 -32.99
CA ALA A 436 9.47 3.53 -33.94
C ALA A 436 9.96 3.11 -35.33
N PHE A 437 10.62 1.95 -35.46
CA PHE A 437 11.28 1.55 -36.69
C PHE A 437 10.96 0.14 -37.20
N ASN A 438 9.93 -0.48 -36.67
CA ASN A 438 9.45 -1.68 -37.29
C ASN A 438 8.64 -1.30 -38.55
N GLU A 439 9.25 -1.28 -39.71
CA GLU A 439 8.65 -0.95 -41.00
C GLU A 439 7.43 -1.82 -41.40
N GLY A 440 6.92 -2.62 -40.47
CA GLY A 440 5.77 -3.51 -40.68
C GLY A 440 4.67 -3.44 -39.62
N ALA A 441 4.89 -2.78 -38.48
CA ALA A 441 3.86 -2.62 -37.47
C ALA A 441 3.20 -1.25 -37.61
N SER A 442 1.88 -1.21 -37.56
CA SER A 442 1.09 0.04 -37.59
C SER A 442 1.15 0.82 -36.26
N ALA A 443 2.33 0.87 -35.64
CA ALA A 443 2.54 1.65 -34.44
C ALA A 443 2.57 3.13 -34.80
N THR A 444 1.60 3.87 -34.35
CA THR A 444 1.59 5.34 -34.42
C THR A 444 2.59 5.86 -33.40
N THR A 445 3.85 5.91 -33.75
CA THR A 445 4.89 6.46 -32.90
C THR A 445 4.95 7.96 -33.07
N TRP A 446 4.64 8.68 -32.00
CA TRP A 446 4.84 10.12 -31.95
C TRP A 446 6.11 10.39 -31.15
N ILE A 447 7.13 10.95 -31.81
CA ILE A 447 8.21 11.63 -31.09
C ILE A 447 7.62 12.99 -30.75
N LEU A 448 7.35 13.24 -29.47
CA LEU A 448 6.95 14.55 -29.03
C LEU A 448 8.22 15.36 -28.78
N ASP A 449 8.33 16.48 -29.46
CA ASP A 449 9.36 17.50 -29.25
C ASP A 449 9.22 18.09 -27.83
N GLU A 450 10.32 18.57 -27.24
CA GLU A 450 10.34 19.29 -25.95
C GLU A 450 9.29 20.43 -25.91
N ALA A 451 8.97 21.02 -27.04
CA ALA A 451 7.90 22.03 -27.18
C ALA A 451 6.48 21.48 -26.97
N GLN A 452 6.29 20.17 -26.94
CA GLN A 452 4.98 19.51 -26.76
C GLN A 452 4.82 18.90 -25.35
N TYR A 453 5.75 19.12 -24.46
CA TYR A 453 5.64 18.72 -23.06
C TYR A 453 4.37 19.31 -22.42
N GLY A 454 3.54 18.47 -21.83
CA GLY A 454 2.33 18.88 -21.14
C GLY A 454 1.26 19.47 -22.06
N THR A 455 1.24 19.09 -23.34
CA THR A 455 0.22 19.54 -24.28
C THR A 455 -1.01 18.64 -24.24
N THR A 456 -2.16 19.23 -24.57
CA THR A 456 -3.44 18.53 -24.82
C THR A 456 -3.26 17.35 -25.77
N ASP A 457 -2.34 17.43 -26.71
CA ASP A 457 -2.10 16.42 -27.73
C ASP A 457 -1.63 15.08 -27.15
N LEU A 458 -0.73 15.07 -26.17
CA LEU A 458 -0.29 13.82 -25.53
C LEU A 458 -1.41 13.22 -24.68
N THR A 459 -2.12 14.04 -23.92
CA THR A 459 -3.27 13.59 -23.11
C THR A 459 -4.36 12.99 -23.99
N GLU A 460 -4.66 13.63 -25.11
CA GLU A 460 -5.63 13.15 -26.10
C GLU A 460 -5.17 11.82 -26.72
N ALA A 461 -3.91 11.73 -27.14
CA ALA A 461 -3.34 10.52 -27.72
C ALA A 461 -3.37 9.33 -26.74
N LEU A 462 -3.01 9.56 -25.48
CA LEU A 462 -3.08 8.56 -24.42
C LEU A 462 -4.52 8.11 -24.12
N ASN A 463 -5.50 9.01 -24.13
CA ASN A 463 -6.90 8.67 -23.95
C ASN A 463 -7.49 7.91 -25.14
N LEU A 464 -7.08 8.22 -26.37
CA LEU A 464 -7.45 7.43 -27.54
C LEU A 464 -6.90 6.00 -27.46
N GLY A 465 -5.64 5.83 -27.01
CA GLY A 465 -5.03 4.53 -26.78
C GLY A 465 -5.67 3.76 -25.63
N ALA A 466 -6.28 4.45 -24.66
CA ALA A 466 -7.02 3.86 -23.54
C ALA A 466 -8.46 3.42 -23.89
N MET A 467 -8.83 3.35 -25.17
CA MET A 467 -10.17 2.98 -25.64
C MET A 467 -11.29 3.90 -25.12
N ASN A 468 -11.04 5.19 -25.05
CA ASN A 468 -11.99 6.25 -24.62
C ASN A 468 -12.40 6.24 -23.14
N GLU A 469 -11.62 5.64 -22.25
CA GLU A 469 -11.93 5.65 -20.81
C GLU A 469 -11.52 6.93 -20.07
N CYS A 470 -11.07 7.99 -20.74
CA CYS A 470 -10.63 9.26 -20.14
C CYS A 470 -9.73 9.09 -18.90
N ILE A 471 -8.82 8.12 -18.97
CA ILE A 471 -7.92 7.74 -17.87
C ILE A 471 -6.90 8.85 -17.60
N TRP A 472 -6.49 9.58 -18.65
CA TRP A 472 -5.47 10.59 -18.60
C TRP A 472 -6.05 12.00 -18.55
N LYS A 473 -5.46 12.87 -17.76
CA LYS A 473 -5.76 14.30 -17.69
C LYS A 473 -4.49 15.11 -17.75
N GLU A 474 -4.62 16.37 -18.12
CA GLU A 474 -3.53 17.33 -18.02
C GLU A 474 -3.10 17.54 -16.57
N ASP A 475 -1.80 17.77 -16.36
CA ASP A 475 -1.23 18.07 -15.06
C ASP A 475 -1.33 19.57 -14.75
N GLU A 476 -2.55 20.05 -14.49
CA GLU A 476 -2.82 21.46 -14.19
C GLU A 476 -2.06 21.98 -12.97
N ASP A 477 -1.79 21.10 -12.01
CA ASP A 477 -1.13 21.42 -10.73
C ASP A 477 0.40 21.30 -10.81
N LEU A 478 0.97 20.95 -11.96
CA LEU A 478 2.39 20.67 -12.18
C LEU A 478 2.99 19.66 -11.18
N THR A 479 2.20 18.71 -10.73
CA THR A 479 2.62 17.63 -9.85
C THR A 479 3.46 16.58 -10.57
N ASN A 480 3.40 16.59 -11.89
CA ASN A 480 4.10 15.71 -12.81
C ASN A 480 4.89 16.48 -13.89
N ASP A 481 5.36 17.70 -13.55
CA ASP A 481 6.12 18.62 -14.43
C ASP A 481 5.41 18.91 -15.77
N GLY A 482 4.06 18.94 -15.77
CA GLY A 482 3.23 19.19 -16.92
C GLY A 482 2.94 17.97 -17.80
N PHE A 483 3.48 16.79 -17.48
CA PHE A 483 3.13 15.55 -18.18
C PHE A 483 1.79 14.99 -17.73
N PRO A 484 1.03 14.35 -18.62
CA PRO A 484 -0.28 13.80 -18.28
C PRO A 484 -0.25 12.92 -17.03
N VAL A 485 -1.24 13.07 -16.18
CA VAL A 485 -1.47 12.27 -14.97
C VAL A 485 -2.77 11.49 -15.09
N PHE A 486 -2.97 10.52 -14.19
CA PHE A 486 -4.25 9.81 -14.16
C PHE A 486 -5.36 10.74 -13.67
N GLY A 487 -6.44 10.80 -14.41
CA GLY A 487 -7.68 11.43 -13.96
C GLY A 487 -8.24 10.72 -12.73
N ALA A 488 -9.09 11.42 -11.98
CA ALA A 488 -9.89 10.74 -10.98
C ALA A 488 -10.76 9.72 -11.68
N MET A 489 -10.60 8.44 -11.33
CA MET A 489 -11.50 7.41 -11.85
C MET A 489 -12.93 7.73 -11.49
N PRO A 490 -13.90 7.50 -12.40
CA PRO A 490 -15.25 7.30 -11.95
C PRO A 490 -15.23 6.12 -10.94
N PRO A 491 -15.94 6.22 -9.83
CA PRO A 491 -15.95 5.17 -8.82
C PRO A 491 -16.41 3.87 -9.47
N VAL A 492 -15.47 2.94 -9.66
CA VAL A 492 -15.81 1.56 -10.01
C VAL A 492 -16.36 0.95 -8.74
N GLY A 493 -17.66 0.89 -8.66
CA GLY A 493 -18.51 0.44 -7.59
C GLY A 493 -17.84 -0.13 -6.35
N LEU A 494 -18.06 0.52 -5.28
CA LEU A 494 -17.68 0.47 -3.88
C LEU A 494 -16.68 1.57 -3.57
N ALA A 495 -17.25 2.76 -3.71
CA ALA A 495 -16.77 3.98 -3.12
C ALA A 495 -16.65 3.83 -1.62
N GLU A 496 -15.90 4.75 -1.22
CA GLU A 496 -16.03 5.60 -0.05
C GLU A 496 -15.06 5.28 1.07
N GLN A 497 -13.94 6.00 1.04
CA GLN A 497 -13.74 6.91 2.15
C GLN A 497 -13.42 8.30 1.60
N GLU A 498 -14.41 9.01 1.10
CA GLU A 498 -14.49 10.42 1.39
C GLU A 498 -14.34 10.57 2.91
N THR A 499 -13.56 11.53 3.35
CA THR A 499 -13.57 11.95 4.76
C THR A 499 -15.02 12.20 5.12
N GLN A 500 -15.63 11.23 5.80
CA GLN A 500 -17.03 11.28 6.22
C GLN A 500 -17.15 12.51 7.11
N LEU A 501 -17.68 13.59 6.58
CA LEU A 501 -17.77 14.88 7.26
C LEU A 501 -18.77 14.82 8.42
N PHE A 502 -19.65 13.82 8.40
CA PHE A 502 -20.67 13.58 9.42
C PHE A 502 -21.03 12.11 9.54
N ASP A 503 -21.51 11.70 10.69
CA ASP A 503 -22.06 10.38 10.96
C ASP A 503 -23.58 10.43 11.03
N VAL A 504 -24.22 9.29 10.69
CA VAL A 504 -25.67 9.11 10.82
C VAL A 504 -25.98 7.87 11.65
N TYR A 505 -26.78 8.05 12.69
CA TYR A 505 -27.19 6.96 13.56
C TYR A 505 -28.56 7.18 14.19
N PRO A 506 -29.26 6.12 14.66
CA PRO A 506 -28.93 4.72 14.39
C PRO A 506 -29.10 4.35 12.91
N ASN A 507 -28.24 3.47 12.42
CA ASN A 507 -28.36 2.92 11.07
C ASN A 507 -28.23 1.39 11.16
N PRO A 508 -29.32 0.64 10.94
CA PRO A 508 -30.68 1.05 10.53
C PRO A 508 -31.47 1.86 11.57
N THR A 509 -32.32 2.77 11.09
CA THR A 509 -33.22 3.58 11.92
C THR A 509 -34.67 3.10 11.89
N ASN A 510 -35.43 3.35 12.98
CA ASN A 510 -36.87 3.10 13.07
C ASN A 510 -37.70 4.39 12.94
N GLY A 511 -37.14 5.45 12.35
CA GLY A 511 -37.87 6.68 12.06
C GLY A 511 -37.18 7.96 12.49
N ILE A 512 -36.14 7.93 13.34
CA ILE A 512 -35.34 9.09 13.70
C ILE A 512 -33.89 8.82 13.37
N LEU A 513 -33.27 9.76 12.66
CA LEU A 513 -31.87 9.74 12.27
C LEU A 513 -31.15 10.92 12.90
N PHE A 514 -30.04 10.69 13.59
CA PHE A 514 -29.15 11.73 14.07
C PHE A 514 -28.02 11.93 13.08
N VAL A 515 -27.66 13.19 12.84
CA VAL A 515 -26.53 13.61 12.02
C VAL A 515 -25.56 14.33 12.94
N GLU A 516 -24.34 13.78 13.08
CA GLU A 516 -23.28 14.31 13.94
C GLU A 516 -22.05 14.68 13.08
N THR A 517 -21.54 15.90 13.21
CA THR A 517 -20.40 16.38 12.45
C THR A 517 -19.08 16.02 13.12
N ARG A 518 -18.11 15.44 12.38
CA ARG A 518 -16.80 14.96 12.88
C ARG A 518 -15.74 16.06 13.00
N ARG A 519 -15.98 17.28 12.59
CA ARG A 519 -15.02 18.39 12.73
C ARG A 519 -15.40 19.32 13.88
N ALA A 520 -14.39 19.72 14.66
CA ALA A 520 -14.47 20.71 15.73
C ALA A 520 -14.81 22.15 15.29
N THR A 521 -15.18 22.35 14.05
CA THR A 521 -15.75 23.59 13.54
C THR A 521 -17.21 23.30 13.22
N SER A 522 -18.10 23.83 14.08
CA SER A 522 -19.54 23.85 13.84
C SER A 522 -19.83 24.14 12.37
N LEU A 523 -20.72 23.35 11.75
CA LEU A 523 -21.28 23.69 10.44
C LEU A 523 -21.74 25.16 10.46
N PRO A 524 -21.42 25.95 9.42
CA PRO A 524 -21.99 27.29 9.32
C PRO A 524 -23.50 27.20 9.48
N ALA A 525 -24.11 28.19 10.10
CA ALA A 525 -25.54 28.18 10.42
C ALA A 525 -26.37 27.84 9.17
N ALA A 526 -26.97 26.64 9.16
CA ALA A 526 -27.91 26.09 8.19
C ALA A 526 -27.35 25.57 6.85
N ASN A 527 -26.83 24.35 6.87
CA ASN A 527 -26.59 23.58 5.64
C ASN A 527 -27.86 22.84 5.19
N GLU A 528 -28.08 22.77 3.87
CA GLU A 528 -29.21 22.02 3.31
C GLU A 528 -28.87 20.53 3.19
N TYR A 529 -29.76 19.67 3.70
CA TYR A 529 -29.68 18.24 3.45
C TYR A 529 -30.73 17.78 2.44
N ARG A 530 -30.44 16.70 1.75
CA ARG A 530 -31.37 15.98 0.86
C ARG A 530 -31.31 14.49 1.13
N ILE A 531 -32.50 13.87 1.26
CA ILE A 531 -32.64 12.42 1.30
C ILE A 531 -33.20 11.97 -0.04
N THR A 532 -32.49 11.05 -0.69
CA THR A 532 -32.89 10.48 -1.97
C THR A 532 -33.04 8.97 -1.89
N ASN A 533 -33.84 8.39 -2.77
CA ASN A 533 -33.81 6.96 -3.03
C ASN A 533 -32.60 6.60 -3.92
N LEU A 534 -32.37 5.32 -4.16
CA LEU A 534 -31.26 4.81 -4.99
C LEU A 534 -31.35 5.23 -6.47
N LEU A 535 -32.49 5.75 -6.92
CA LEU A 535 -32.69 6.28 -8.27
C LEU A 535 -32.40 7.80 -8.34
N GLY A 536 -31.95 8.41 -7.23
CA GLY A 536 -31.62 9.85 -7.16
C GLY A 536 -32.83 10.77 -6.98
N GLN A 537 -34.05 10.23 -6.79
CA GLN A 537 -35.24 11.06 -6.56
C GLN A 537 -35.22 11.61 -5.13
N THR A 538 -35.31 12.91 -4.96
CA THR A 538 -35.40 13.57 -3.65
C THR A 538 -36.74 13.27 -3.01
N LEU A 539 -36.72 12.68 -1.83
CA LEU A 539 -37.89 12.31 -1.05
C LEU A 539 -38.13 13.29 0.12
N GLN A 540 -37.05 13.82 0.67
CA GLN A 540 -37.09 14.78 1.76
C GLN A 540 -35.89 15.72 1.67
N SER A 541 -36.08 16.97 2.09
CA SER A 541 -35.01 17.95 2.23
C SER A 541 -35.29 18.90 3.38
N GLY A 542 -34.24 19.52 3.92
CA GLY A 542 -34.37 20.44 5.04
C GLY A 542 -33.02 21.08 5.34
N ARG A 543 -32.90 21.68 6.53
CA ARG A 543 -31.66 22.31 6.99
C ARG A 543 -31.20 21.69 8.29
N VAL A 544 -29.91 21.47 8.38
CA VAL A 544 -29.23 21.00 9.61
C VAL A 544 -28.29 22.11 10.10
N GLY A 545 -28.11 22.20 11.41
CA GLY A 545 -27.18 23.14 12.05
C GLY A 545 -26.79 22.68 13.44
N GLY A 546 -25.59 23.06 13.89
CA GLY A 546 -25.03 22.63 15.17
C GLY A 546 -24.19 21.34 15.07
N GLU A 547 -23.69 20.86 16.21
CA GLU A 547 -22.84 19.65 16.27
C GLU A 547 -23.64 18.35 16.08
N MET A 548 -24.92 18.35 16.46
CA MET A 548 -25.84 17.22 16.32
C MET A 548 -27.21 17.70 15.85
N HIS A 549 -27.78 17.04 14.85
CA HIS A 549 -29.11 17.37 14.33
C HIS A 549 -29.96 16.12 14.16
N GLN A 550 -31.25 16.22 14.48
CA GLN A 550 -32.22 15.13 14.38
C GLN A 550 -33.08 15.30 13.14
N ILE A 551 -33.18 14.25 12.33
CA ILE A 551 -34.05 14.19 11.15
C ILE A 551 -35.11 13.11 11.37
N ASP A 552 -36.39 13.50 11.24
CA ASP A 552 -37.50 12.55 11.27
C ASP A 552 -37.65 11.94 9.88
N VAL A 553 -37.44 10.62 9.77
CA VAL A 553 -37.56 9.81 8.55
C VAL A 553 -38.66 8.75 8.69
N SER A 554 -39.54 8.88 9.71
CA SER A 554 -40.64 7.94 9.95
C SER A 554 -41.68 7.88 8.82
N GLY A 555 -41.73 8.92 7.98
CA GLY A 555 -42.55 8.98 6.78
C GLY A 555 -42.00 8.22 5.56
N LEU A 556 -40.76 7.72 5.64
CA LEU A 556 -40.16 6.97 4.54
C LEU A 556 -40.48 5.46 4.68
N PRO A 557 -40.85 4.78 3.59
CA PRO A 557 -41.00 3.32 3.60
C PRO A 557 -39.73 2.59 4.04
N SER A 558 -39.85 1.37 4.54
CA SER A 558 -38.72 0.51 4.80
C SER A 558 -37.85 0.35 3.55
N GLY A 559 -36.59 0.64 3.63
CA GLY A 559 -35.70 0.65 2.48
C GLY A 559 -34.37 1.36 2.72
N MET A 560 -33.59 1.44 1.66
CA MET A 560 -32.26 2.06 1.66
C MET A 560 -32.33 3.45 1.02
N TYR A 561 -31.67 4.42 1.67
CA TYR A 561 -31.69 5.82 1.28
C TYR A 561 -30.30 6.44 1.35
N LEU A 562 -30.14 7.55 0.65
CA LEU A 562 -28.92 8.37 0.65
C LEU A 562 -29.23 9.74 1.28
N LEU A 563 -28.49 10.12 2.32
CA LEU A 563 -28.47 11.46 2.87
C LEU A 563 -27.28 12.24 2.30
N ASN A 564 -27.57 13.30 1.58
CA ASN A 564 -26.55 14.22 1.08
C ASN A 564 -26.57 15.50 1.91
N LEU A 565 -25.40 15.93 2.37
CA LEU A 565 -25.18 17.15 3.16
C LEU A 565 -23.82 17.74 2.76
N ASP A 566 -23.80 18.98 2.27
CA ASP A 566 -22.60 19.69 1.84
C ASP A 566 -21.72 18.94 0.81
N GLY A 567 -22.37 18.21 -0.11
CA GLY A 567 -21.67 17.43 -1.11
C GLY A 567 -21.19 16.04 -0.64
N ALA A 568 -21.18 15.79 0.65
CA ALA A 568 -20.94 14.46 1.19
C ALA A 568 -22.24 13.65 1.25
N THR A 569 -22.17 12.35 0.93
CA THR A 569 -23.34 11.45 0.89
C THR A 569 -23.12 10.26 1.81
N VAL A 570 -24.08 10.00 2.69
CA VAL A 570 -24.06 8.85 3.59
C VAL A 570 -25.30 7.99 3.38
N LYS A 571 -25.11 6.68 3.34
CA LYS A 571 -26.14 5.69 3.18
C LYS A 571 -26.75 5.28 4.52
N PHE A 572 -28.09 5.21 4.58
CA PHE A 572 -28.79 4.69 5.76
C PHE A 572 -29.98 3.81 5.37
N VAL A 573 -30.47 3.03 6.33
CA VAL A 573 -31.58 2.09 6.17
C VAL A 573 -32.69 2.45 7.12
N VAL A 574 -33.92 2.53 6.61
CA VAL A 574 -35.17 2.62 7.41
C VAL A 574 -35.77 1.22 7.52
N LYS A 575 -36.09 0.77 8.76
CA LYS A 575 -36.70 -0.55 9.03
C LYS A 575 -38.21 -0.51 8.90
#